data_351b6cb6e501ec8ab53ce12d6077ae12
#
_entry.id   351b6cb6e501ec8ab53ce12d6077ae12
#
_cell.length_a   1.000
_cell.length_b   1.000
_cell.length_c   1.000
_cell.angle_alpha   90.00
_cell.angle_beta   90.00
_cell.angle_gamma   90.00
#
_symmetry.space_group_name_H-M   'P 1'
#
loop_
_entity.id
_entity.type
_entity.pdbx_description
1 polymer ?
#
loop_
_entity_poly.entity_id
_entity_poly.type
_entity_poly.pdbx_seq_one_letter_code
_entity_poly.pdbx_strand_id
1 'polypeptide(L)'
;DVAVDCDPRGWNTLSAKMKGSRIDVYLNGRKVTSFTDRDADLAAGTAALRVWNADTEFRNFRAPGHRFAFEPMPVPSVSRHWDGFASDSTLVRFVHSGEGAFHGDMSQIVELRGDGVAGIANSGLNRWGIDVSRGECFAGRVYLKSPDYRGAVTVALQSADGRRTYASEKIENVGADWAAYPFELCSEAADSAARFAISIDRPGSVAVDMVTLMPTGDKLFHGLPMRRDIAEAMQGEGLTFLRYGGTMINAPEYRFKKMIGDRDRRPPYHGHWNRWSTNGFGIEDFVALCEKAGFTPAFAINIEESPEDVADMIEYLNGSTETEWGAMRAANGHPEPYGVRYIGIGNEEVLFHGDRADEYDHYVERFNLLYDAIKSKDPSVMLVNTAWWRPDSPNIEKVFRALDGKADYWDYHPWADALTSGKEVEAELRRMRDMFLGWNPGTKMKCAIFEENG
;
A
#
# COMPACT_ATOMS: atom_id res chain seq x y z
N ASP A 1 6.52 -22.16 5.38
CA ASP A 1 7.06 -21.52 6.59
C ASP A 1 7.35 -22.54 7.67
N VAL A 2 8.39 -22.30 8.47
CA VAL A 2 8.77 -23.17 9.60
C VAL A 2 8.94 -22.29 10.83
N ALA A 3 8.11 -22.51 11.84
CA ALA A 3 8.26 -21.85 13.12
C ALA A 3 9.56 -22.31 13.81
N VAL A 4 10.36 -21.37 14.26
CA VAL A 4 11.63 -21.65 14.94
C VAL A 4 11.69 -20.91 16.27
N ASP A 5 12.17 -21.57 17.29
CA ASP A 5 12.44 -20.95 18.59
C ASP A 5 13.85 -20.35 18.56
N CYS A 6 13.92 -19.02 18.63
CA CYS A 6 15.17 -18.27 18.71
C CYS A 6 14.96 -16.94 19.47
N ASP A 7 16.04 -16.38 19.99
CA ASP A 7 16.01 -15.04 20.58
C ASP A 7 15.88 -13.99 19.46
N PRO A 8 14.72 -13.32 19.30
CA PRO A 8 14.54 -12.35 18.23
C PRO A 8 15.37 -11.06 18.41
N ARG A 9 15.92 -10.82 19.62
CA ARG A 9 16.76 -9.65 19.94
C ARG A 9 18.24 -9.98 19.97
N GLY A 10 18.58 -11.27 19.90
CA GLY A 10 19.96 -11.75 19.89
C GLY A 10 20.50 -12.03 18.51
N TRP A 11 21.82 -12.19 18.41
CA TRP A 11 22.43 -12.63 17.16
C TRP A 11 22.20 -14.11 16.93
N ASN A 12 21.55 -14.43 15.83
CA ASN A 12 21.29 -15.78 15.39
C ASN A 12 22.12 -16.11 14.15
N THR A 13 22.62 -17.33 14.06
CA THR A 13 23.36 -17.81 12.88
C THR A 13 22.44 -18.62 11.98
N LEU A 14 22.13 -18.09 10.81
CA LEU A 14 21.41 -18.81 9.76
C LEU A 14 22.42 -19.41 8.78
N SER A 15 22.28 -20.69 8.44
CA SER A 15 23.10 -21.32 7.40
C SER A 15 22.28 -22.27 6.54
N ALA A 16 22.64 -22.36 5.25
CA ALA A 16 22.08 -23.31 4.31
C ALA A 16 23.19 -24.19 3.73
N LYS A 17 22.92 -25.48 3.59
CA LYS A 17 23.81 -26.45 2.92
C LYS A 17 23.08 -27.02 1.72
N MET A 18 23.68 -26.85 0.55
CA MET A 18 23.17 -27.40 -0.70
C MET A 18 23.98 -28.64 -1.09
N LYS A 19 23.29 -29.71 -1.50
CA LYS A 19 23.88 -30.90 -2.10
C LYS A 19 22.96 -31.39 -3.23
N GLY A 20 23.35 -31.07 -4.46
CA GLY A 20 22.46 -31.24 -5.61
C GLY A 20 21.19 -30.41 -5.43
N SER A 21 20.05 -30.99 -5.66
CA SER A 21 18.73 -30.36 -5.50
C SER A 21 18.25 -30.26 -4.04
N ARG A 22 19.00 -30.74 -3.07
CA ARG A 22 18.63 -30.70 -1.66
C ARG A 22 19.25 -29.51 -0.95
N ILE A 23 18.41 -28.75 -0.24
CA ILE A 23 18.80 -27.65 0.62
C ILE A 23 18.42 -27.97 2.07
N ASP A 24 19.40 -28.02 2.97
CA ASP A 24 19.20 -28.15 4.40
C ASP A 24 19.47 -26.80 5.09
N VAL A 25 18.51 -26.29 5.85
CA VAL A 25 18.58 -25.00 6.55
C VAL A 25 18.79 -25.22 8.04
N TYR A 26 19.69 -24.43 8.62
CA TYR A 26 20.07 -24.50 10.03
C TYR A 26 19.97 -23.13 10.68
N LEU A 27 19.46 -23.10 11.90
CA LEU A 27 19.48 -21.94 12.78
C LEU A 27 20.29 -22.29 14.03
N ASN A 28 21.30 -21.49 14.35
CA ASN A 28 22.23 -21.70 15.48
C ASN A 28 22.81 -23.11 15.51
N GLY A 29 23.13 -23.67 14.33
CA GLY A 29 23.69 -25.02 14.16
C GLY A 29 22.65 -26.15 14.21
N ARG A 30 21.42 -25.91 14.60
CA ARG A 30 20.34 -26.89 14.61
C ARG A 30 19.62 -26.87 13.26
N LYS A 31 19.43 -28.05 12.66
CA LYS A 31 18.65 -28.15 11.43
C LYS A 31 17.19 -27.85 11.69
N VAL A 32 16.63 -26.85 10.95
CA VAL A 32 15.25 -26.40 11.10
C VAL A 32 14.34 -26.89 9.98
N THR A 33 14.87 -27.04 8.76
CA THR A 33 14.08 -27.55 7.63
C THR A 33 14.97 -28.12 6.53
N SER A 34 14.35 -28.86 5.62
CA SER A 34 14.94 -29.35 4.38
C SER A 34 13.97 -29.11 3.23
N PHE A 35 14.51 -28.73 2.10
CA PHE A 35 13.79 -28.63 0.85
C PHE A 35 14.52 -29.47 -0.21
N THR A 36 13.78 -30.12 -1.09
CA THR A 36 14.34 -30.80 -2.27
C THR A 36 13.63 -30.23 -3.50
N ASP A 37 14.40 -29.54 -4.30
CA ASP A 37 13.96 -29.08 -5.61
C ASP A 37 13.85 -30.27 -6.56
N ARG A 38 12.64 -30.56 -7.03
CA ARG A 38 12.36 -31.73 -7.89
C ARG A 38 12.68 -31.45 -9.35
N ASP A 39 12.64 -30.19 -9.73
CA ASP A 39 12.79 -29.75 -11.12
C ASP A 39 14.24 -29.32 -11.44
N ALA A 40 15.12 -29.34 -10.43
CA ALA A 40 16.54 -28.99 -10.49
C ALA A 40 16.85 -27.56 -10.95
N ASP A 41 15.86 -26.66 -10.93
CA ASP A 41 16.00 -25.26 -11.37
C ASP A 41 16.89 -24.44 -10.44
N LEU A 42 17.04 -24.88 -9.18
CA LEU A 42 17.88 -24.23 -8.16
C LEU A 42 19.31 -24.78 -8.10
N ALA A 43 19.74 -25.57 -9.09
CA ALA A 43 21.09 -26.14 -9.10
C ALA A 43 22.21 -25.08 -9.23
N ALA A 44 21.89 -23.90 -9.73
CA ALA A 44 22.79 -22.74 -9.80
C ALA A 44 22.00 -21.46 -9.60
N GLY A 45 22.61 -20.44 -8.97
CA GLY A 45 21.98 -19.16 -8.73
C GLY A 45 22.81 -18.27 -7.81
N THR A 46 22.24 -17.13 -7.46
CA THR A 46 22.80 -16.17 -6.50
C THR A 46 22.17 -16.37 -5.13
N ALA A 47 22.99 -16.22 -4.07
CA ALA A 47 22.47 -16.16 -2.71
C ALA A 47 22.01 -14.73 -2.38
N ALA A 48 20.81 -14.59 -1.86
CA ALA A 48 20.27 -13.32 -1.42
C ALA A 48 19.78 -13.41 0.04
N LEU A 49 19.81 -12.28 0.74
CA LEU A 49 19.19 -12.10 2.04
C LEU A 49 17.91 -11.31 1.87
N ARG A 50 16.82 -11.79 2.43
CA ARG A 50 15.53 -11.12 2.41
C ARG A 50 14.99 -11.00 3.82
N VAL A 51 14.44 -9.83 4.13
CA VAL A 51 13.67 -9.59 5.34
C VAL A 51 12.23 -9.32 4.95
N TRP A 52 11.32 -9.85 5.70
CA TRP A 52 9.90 -9.63 5.52
C TRP A 52 9.31 -9.08 6.81
N ASN A 53 8.73 -7.89 6.75
CA ASN A 53 7.99 -7.24 7.82
C ASN A 53 8.73 -7.19 9.18
N ALA A 54 10.06 -6.96 9.14
CA ALA A 54 10.91 -6.87 10.33
C ALA A 54 12.10 -5.97 10.07
N ASP A 55 12.60 -5.31 11.12
CA ASP A 55 13.91 -4.66 11.12
C ASP A 55 14.96 -5.71 11.51
N THR A 56 15.92 -5.93 10.64
CA THR A 56 16.93 -6.99 10.83
C THR A 56 18.29 -6.52 10.36
N GLU A 57 19.30 -6.77 11.17
CA GLU A 57 20.70 -6.58 10.81
C GLU A 57 21.32 -7.91 10.39
N PHE A 58 22.15 -7.87 9.35
CA PHE A 58 22.96 -9.01 8.93
C PHE A 58 24.44 -8.72 9.10
N ARG A 59 25.20 -9.72 9.54
CA ARG A 59 26.67 -9.63 9.61
C ARG A 59 27.31 -10.93 9.18
N ASN A 60 28.58 -10.85 8.76
CA ASN A 60 29.42 -12.02 8.44
C ASN A 60 28.82 -12.97 7.38
N PHE A 61 28.19 -12.43 6.33
CA PHE A 61 27.71 -13.26 5.23
C PHE A 61 28.87 -14.00 4.55
N ARG A 62 28.70 -15.29 4.33
CA ARG A 62 29.71 -16.15 3.68
C ARG A 62 29.03 -17.07 2.67
N ALA A 63 29.62 -17.20 1.49
CA ALA A 63 29.26 -18.20 0.50
C ALA A 63 30.55 -18.94 0.07
N PRO A 64 30.48 -20.15 -0.49
CA PRO A 64 31.67 -20.88 -0.96
C PRO A 64 32.51 -20.01 -1.89
N GLY A 65 33.79 -19.82 -1.53
CA GLY A 65 34.72 -18.96 -2.29
C GLY A 65 34.56 -17.46 -2.09
N HIS A 66 33.56 -16.99 -1.34
CA HIS A 66 33.32 -15.56 -1.11
C HIS A 66 33.10 -15.26 0.37
N ARG A 67 33.73 -14.20 0.85
CA ARG A 67 33.52 -13.65 2.17
C ARG A 67 33.14 -12.18 2.00
N PHE A 68 31.93 -11.84 2.41
CA PHE A 68 31.44 -10.49 2.40
C PHE A 68 31.61 -9.89 3.80
N ALA A 69 32.46 -8.89 3.94
CA ALA A 69 32.43 -8.00 5.09
C ALA A 69 31.35 -6.96 4.80
N PHE A 70 30.25 -7.01 5.51
CA PHE A 70 29.34 -5.86 5.55
C PHE A 70 30.02 -4.82 6.44
N GLU A 71 30.42 -3.71 5.87
CA GLU A 71 30.58 -2.51 6.67
C GLU A 71 29.22 -2.18 7.29
N PRO A 72 29.14 -1.72 8.56
CA PRO A 72 27.89 -1.22 9.11
C PRO A 72 27.39 -0.17 8.11
N MET A 73 26.27 -0.47 7.40
CA MET A 73 25.61 0.60 6.67
C MET A 73 25.25 1.65 7.72
N PRO A 74 25.65 2.91 7.54
CA PRO A 74 25.10 3.96 8.37
C PRO A 74 23.57 3.80 8.29
N VAL A 75 22.91 3.89 9.43
CA VAL A 75 21.44 3.95 9.50
C VAL A 75 21.01 4.88 8.37
N PRO A 76 20.14 4.45 7.44
CA PRO A 76 19.80 5.27 6.30
C PRO A 76 19.34 6.64 6.82
N SER A 77 20.18 7.63 6.68
CA SER A 77 19.89 8.99 7.13
C SER A 77 19.03 9.74 6.11
N VAL A 78 18.66 9.04 5.04
CA VAL A 78 17.75 9.51 4.01
C VAL A 78 16.53 8.60 3.97
N SER A 79 15.36 9.18 3.88
CA SER A 79 14.07 8.48 3.82
C SER A 79 14.06 7.42 2.72
N ARG A 80 13.46 6.28 3.00
CA ARG A 80 13.30 5.19 2.04
C ARG A 80 12.69 5.73 0.74
N HIS A 81 13.15 5.26 -0.40
CA HIS A 81 12.79 5.72 -1.75
C HIS A 81 13.43 7.03 -2.19
N TRP A 82 14.22 7.68 -1.34
CA TRP A 82 15.02 8.84 -1.68
C TRP A 82 16.50 8.51 -1.60
N ASP A 83 17.30 9.23 -2.38
CA ASP A 83 18.76 9.15 -2.39
C ASP A 83 19.34 10.52 -2.04
N GLY A 84 20.26 10.55 -1.09
CA GLY A 84 20.99 11.77 -0.76
C GLY A 84 22.08 12.06 -1.79
N PHE A 85 22.27 13.33 -2.12
CA PHE A 85 23.37 13.78 -2.97
C PHE A 85 23.97 15.07 -2.45
N ALA A 86 25.27 15.27 -2.71
CA ALA A 86 25.97 16.49 -2.37
C ALA A 86 27.16 16.69 -3.32
N SER A 87 27.55 17.96 -3.52
CA SER A 87 28.79 18.31 -4.21
C SER A 87 30.04 17.92 -3.42
N ASP A 88 29.93 17.96 -2.08
CA ASP A 88 30.90 17.45 -1.12
C ASP A 88 30.18 16.73 0.02
N SER A 89 30.37 15.43 0.13
CA SER A 89 29.72 14.60 1.15
C SER A 89 30.18 14.89 2.57
N THR A 90 31.32 15.54 2.75
CA THR A 90 31.84 15.93 4.09
C THR A 90 31.12 17.13 4.68
N LEU A 91 30.42 17.91 3.84
CA LEU A 91 29.72 19.12 4.21
C LEU A 91 28.21 18.90 4.41
N VAL A 92 27.70 17.70 4.15
CA VAL A 92 26.27 17.41 4.24
C VAL A 92 25.97 16.47 5.40
N ARG A 93 24.80 16.67 5.99
CA ARG A 93 24.20 15.75 6.93
C ARG A 93 22.74 15.54 6.57
N PHE A 94 22.32 14.28 6.47
CA PHE A 94 20.93 13.90 6.35
C PHE A 94 20.45 13.35 7.68
N VAL A 95 19.27 13.76 8.13
CA VAL A 95 18.72 13.31 9.43
C VAL A 95 17.24 13.02 9.27
N HIS A 96 16.79 11.91 9.84
CA HIS A 96 15.38 11.72 10.16
C HIS A 96 15.08 12.41 11.48
N SER A 97 14.06 13.24 11.52
CA SER A 97 13.63 13.93 12.74
C SER A 97 12.20 13.55 13.10
N GLY A 98 12.00 13.07 14.32
CA GLY A 98 10.68 12.88 14.91
C GLY A 98 10.13 14.13 15.59
N GLU A 99 10.87 15.24 15.59
CA GLU A 99 10.44 16.48 16.22
C GLU A 99 9.47 17.25 15.31
N GLY A 100 8.16 17.11 15.59
CA GLY A 100 7.11 17.87 14.92
C GLY A 100 7.12 17.71 13.41
N ALA A 101 7.10 16.47 12.92
CA ALA A 101 6.84 16.15 11.52
C ALA A 101 5.50 16.76 11.08
N PHE A 102 5.37 17.10 9.80
CA PHE A 102 4.11 17.56 9.24
C PHE A 102 3.14 16.39 9.05
N HIS A 103 3.64 15.28 8.52
CA HIS A 103 2.87 14.08 8.24
C HIS A 103 3.54 12.85 8.87
N GLY A 104 2.75 12.09 9.65
CA GLY A 104 3.28 10.93 10.37
C GLY A 104 4.26 11.32 11.48
N ASP A 105 5.27 10.45 11.68
CA ASP A 105 6.16 10.52 12.83
C ASP A 105 7.55 11.07 12.52
N MET A 106 7.90 11.23 11.24
CA MET A 106 9.25 11.55 10.82
C MET A 106 9.28 12.49 9.62
N SER A 107 10.17 13.48 9.67
CA SER A 107 10.53 14.34 8.54
C SER A 107 11.97 14.14 8.13
N GLN A 108 12.34 14.55 6.91
CA GLN A 108 13.70 14.51 6.39
C GLN A 108 14.37 15.87 6.55
N ILE A 109 15.50 15.93 7.25
CA ILE A 109 16.34 17.12 7.32
C ILE A 109 17.52 16.99 6.34
N VAL A 110 17.74 18.02 5.55
CA VAL A 110 18.95 18.25 4.74
C VAL A 110 19.71 19.41 5.36
N GLU A 111 20.92 19.15 5.86
CA GLU A 111 21.80 20.15 6.48
C GLU A 111 23.08 20.30 5.63
N LEU A 112 23.37 21.51 5.19
CA LEU A 112 24.60 21.85 4.46
C LEU A 112 25.44 22.78 5.33
N ARG A 113 26.72 22.44 5.55
CA ARG A 113 27.62 23.13 6.49
C ARG A 113 28.65 24.05 5.84
N GLY A 114 28.69 24.09 4.52
CA GLY A 114 29.63 24.89 3.75
C GLY A 114 29.11 25.21 2.37
N ASP A 115 29.96 25.73 1.50
CA ASP A 115 29.61 26.04 0.12
C ASP A 115 29.40 24.77 -0.70
N GLY A 116 28.41 24.74 -1.54
CA GLY A 116 28.09 23.62 -2.39
C GLY A 116 26.60 23.39 -2.56
N VAL A 117 26.23 22.23 -3.03
CA VAL A 117 24.83 21.80 -3.20
C VAL A 117 24.62 20.49 -2.45
N ALA A 118 23.54 20.40 -1.70
CA ALA A 118 23.09 19.17 -1.06
C ALA A 118 21.60 18.98 -1.24
N GLY A 119 21.14 17.73 -1.35
CA GLY A 119 19.73 17.47 -1.53
C GLY A 119 19.38 16.00 -1.49
N ILE A 120 18.10 15.74 -1.72
CA ILE A 120 17.52 14.41 -1.83
C ILE A 120 16.85 14.26 -3.20
N ALA A 121 16.87 13.07 -3.77
CA ALA A 121 16.26 12.77 -5.06
C ALA A 121 15.44 11.49 -5.02
N ASN A 122 14.33 11.49 -5.73
CA ASN A 122 13.43 10.35 -5.89
C ASN A 122 13.41 9.92 -7.36
N SER A 123 13.69 8.65 -7.61
CA SER A 123 13.74 8.06 -8.94
C SER A 123 12.47 7.28 -9.31
N GLY A 124 11.32 7.66 -8.76
CA GLY A 124 10.03 7.05 -9.08
C GLY A 124 9.84 5.65 -8.47
N LEU A 125 8.79 4.99 -8.91
CA LEU A 125 8.42 3.65 -8.47
C LEU A 125 9.55 2.65 -8.72
N ASN A 126 9.91 1.87 -7.73
CA ASN A 126 10.99 0.87 -7.79
C ASN A 126 12.34 1.41 -8.28
N ARG A 127 12.55 2.73 -8.26
CA ARG A 127 13.74 3.41 -8.80
C ARG A 127 13.94 3.21 -10.31
N TRP A 128 12.85 2.98 -11.03
CA TRP A 128 12.89 2.81 -12.51
C TRP A 128 13.03 4.13 -13.26
N GLY A 129 12.90 5.24 -12.57
CA GLY A 129 12.86 6.57 -13.14
C GLY A 129 11.45 7.10 -13.27
N ILE A 130 11.37 8.40 -13.49
CA ILE A 130 10.15 9.12 -13.84
C ILE A 130 10.21 9.35 -15.35
N ASP A 131 9.21 8.82 -16.07
CA ASP A 131 9.10 9.09 -17.51
C ASP A 131 8.61 10.51 -17.74
N VAL A 132 9.40 11.29 -18.44
CA VAL A 132 9.10 12.68 -18.80
C VAL A 132 9.23 12.88 -20.31
N SER A 133 8.27 13.57 -20.90
CA SER A 133 8.31 13.98 -22.30
C SER A 133 8.67 15.47 -22.42
N ARG A 134 9.24 15.84 -23.56
CA ARG A 134 9.51 17.27 -23.83
C ARG A 134 8.19 18.06 -23.84
N GLY A 135 8.14 19.14 -23.05
CA GLY A 135 6.97 19.99 -22.89
C GLY A 135 5.92 19.45 -21.91
N GLU A 136 6.15 18.27 -21.33
CA GLU A 136 5.28 17.74 -20.28
C GLU A 136 5.51 18.50 -18.98
N CYS A 137 4.39 18.91 -18.34
CA CYS A 137 4.40 19.65 -17.10
C CYS A 137 3.93 18.78 -15.94
N PHE A 138 4.52 19.01 -14.77
CA PHE A 138 4.18 18.37 -13.50
C PHE A 138 3.89 19.47 -12.49
N ALA A 139 2.78 19.35 -11.78
CA ALA A 139 2.48 20.18 -10.62
C ALA A 139 2.74 19.38 -9.35
N GLY A 140 3.30 20.02 -8.35
CA GLY A 140 3.58 19.41 -7.08
C GLY A 140 3.50 20.39 -5.94
N ARG A 141 3.69 19.86 -4.76
CA ARG A 141 3.92 20.64 -3.56
C ARG A 141 4.84 19.89 -2.63
N VAL A 142 5.59 20.64 -1.85
CA VAL A 142 6.44 20.11 -0.80
C VAL A 142 6.16 20.90 0.47
N TYR A 143 6.10 20.21 1.60
CA TYR A 143 6.07 20.89 2.89
C TYR A 143 7.50 21.10 3.36
N LEU A 144 7.82 22.36 3.65
CA LEU A 144 9.14 22.79 4.10
C LEU A 144 9.03 23.56 5.40
N LYS A 145 10.07 23.42 6.21
CA LYS A 145 10.28 24.20 7.44
C LYS A 145 11.77 24.47 7.63
N SER A 146 12.13 25.72 7.90
CA SER A 146 13.50 26.08 8.28
C SER A 146 13.54 27.34 9.14
N PRO A 147 14.09 27.26 10.33
CA PRO A 147 14.30 28.45 11.17
C PRO A 147 15.52 29.28 10.75
N ASP A 148 16.51 28.69 10.08
CA ASP A 148 17.84 29.28 9.88
C ASP A 148 18.32 29.39 8.44
N TYR A 149 17.76 28.64 7.50
CA TYR A 149 18.14 28.69 6.08
C TYR A 149 17.66 29.99 5.42
N ARG A 150 18.58 30.65 4.69
CA ARG A 150 18.34 31.94 4.04
C ARG A 150 18.61 31.90 2.52
N GLY A 151 18.64 30.72 1.95
CA GLY A 151 18.72 30.48 0.51
C GLY A 151 17.40 30.05 -0.08
N ALA A 152 17.40 29.80 -1.39
CA ALA A 152 16.30 29.12 -2.07
C ALA A 152 16.40 27.61 -1.95
N VAL A 153 15.27 26.93 -1.74
CA VAL A 153 15.17 25.49 -1.96
C VAL A 153 14.82 25.28 -3.43
N THR A 154 15.65 24.53 -4.14
CA THR A 154 15.42 24.22 -5.56
C THR A 154 14.73 22.87 -5.70
N VAL A 155 13.59 22.83 -6.37
CA VAL A 155 12.93 21.61 -6.85
C VAL A 155 13.23 21.44 -8.33
N ALA A 156 13.53 20.21 -8.79
CA ALA A 156 13.95 20.00 -10.17
C ALA A 156 13.61 18.59 -10.70
N LEU A 157 13.36 18.53 -12.02
CA LEU A 157 13.44 17.29 -12.80
C LEU A 157 14.85 17.19 -13.40
N GLN A 158 15.51 16.07 -13.20
CA GLN A 158 16.91 15.88 -13.61
C GLN A 158 17.10 14.51 -14.29
N SER A 159 18.20 14.37 -15.04
CA SER A 159 18.69 13.04 -15.45
C SER A 159 18.96 12.16 -14.23
N ALA A 160 18.93 10.85 -14.41
CA ALA A 160 19.15 9.87 -13.33
C ALA A 160 20.44 10.15 -12.53
N ASP A 161 21.52 10.60 -13.19
CA ASP A 161 22.80 10.96 -12.57
C ASP A 161 22.86 12.40 -12.01
N GLY A 162 21.79 13.18 -12.19
CA GLY A 162 21.70 14.57 -11.75
C GLY A 162 22.54 15.59 -12.50
N ARG A 163 23.21 15.20 -13.60
CA ARG A 163 24.09 16.11 -14.35
C ARG A 163 23.35 17.06 -15.27
N ARG A 164 22.15 16.71 -15.68
CA ARG A 164 21.29 17.54 -16.53
C ARG A 164 20.01 17.88 -15.78
N THR A 165 19.62 19.14 -15.79
CA THR A 165 18.35 19.61 -15.28
C THR A 165 17.42 19.85 -16.47
N TYR A 166 16.21 19.30 -16.42
CA TYR A 166 15.18 19.40 -17.44
C TYR A 166 14.15 20.47 -17.13
N ALA A 167 13.91 20.71 -15.84
CA ALA A 167 13.08 21.78 -15.31
C ALA A 167 13.50 22.05 -13.87
N SER A 168 13.37 23.29 -13.42
CA SER A 168 13.61 23.65 -12.02
C SER A 168 12.84 24.88 -11.60
N GLU A 169 12.47 24.92 -10.35
CA GLU A 169 11.85 26.08 -9.70
C GLU A 169 12.53 26.35 -8.34
N LYS A 170 12.65 27.61 -7.98
CA LYS A 170 13.23 28.06 -6.71
C LYS A 170 12.12 28.50 -5.76
N ILE A 171 12.09 27.88 -4.60
CA ILE A 171 11.22 28.21 -3.48
C ILE A 171 11.98 29.14 -2.56
N GLU A 172 11.61 30.40 -2.54
CA GLU A 172 12.24 31.43 -1.71
C GLU A 172 11.52 31.57 -0.37
N ASN A 173 12.22 32.10 0.64
CA ASN A 173 11.65 32.48 1.92
C ASN A 173 10.95 31.32 2.69
N VAL A 174 11.60 30.16 2.78
CA VAL A 174 11.10 29.06 3.60
C VAL A 174 11.01 29.51 5.06
N GLY A 175 9.81 29.37 5.63
CA GLY A 175 9.49 29.84 6.99
C GLY A 175 9.98 28.91 8.09
N ALA A 176 9.89 29.39 9.33
CA ALA A 176 10.24 28.60 10.54
C ALA A 176 9.21 27.52 10.88
N ASP A 177 7.98 27.67 10.39
CA ASP A 177 6.89 26.73 10.57
C ASP A 177 6.62 25.95 9.27
N TRP A 178 5.98 24.78 9.39
CA TRP A 178 5.57 23.99 8.25
C TRP A 178 4.60 24.74 7.35
N ALA A 179 4.93 24.88 6.07
CA ALA A 179 4.07 25.43 5.05
C ALA A 179 4.16 24.60 3.77
N ALA A 180 3.04 24.55 3.03
CA ALA A 180 3.01 23.98 1.70
C ALA A 180 3.59 24.97 0.68
N TYR A 181 4.51 24.50 -0.14
CA TYR A 181 5.10 25.26 -1.24
C TYR A 181 4.73 24.55 -2.55
N PRO A 182 3.73 25.08 -3.29
CA PRO A 182 3.39 24.55 -4.60
C PRO A 182 4.46 24.92 -5.63
N PHE A 183 4.62 24.09 -6.65
CA PHE A 183 5.55 24.32 -7.77
C PHE A 183 5.01 23.68 -9.06
N GLU A 184 5.53 24.15 -10.20
CA GLU A 184 5.27 23.56 -11.50
C GLU A 184 6.57 23.38 -12.29
N LEU A 185 6.78 22.21 -12.87
CA LEU A 185 7.98 21.83 -13.61
C LEU A 185 7.59 21.37 -15.01
N CYS A 186 7.95 22.12 -16.04
CA CYS A 186 7.74 21.73 -17.44
C CYS A 186 9.06 21.29 -18.06
N SER A 187 9.17 20.01 -18.44
CA SER A 187 10.40 19.44 -18.93
C SER A 187 10.79 19.96 -20.32
N GLU A 188 12.03 20.41 -20.46
CA GLU A 188 12.61 20.83 -21.75
C GLU A 188 13.15 19.63 -22.59
N ALA A 189 13.18 18.43 -22.01
CA ALA A 189 13.72 17.23 -22.64
C ALA A 189 12.81 16.02 -22.39
N ALA A 190 13.02 14.97 -23.19
CA ALA A 190 12.45 13.65 -22.94
C ALA A 190 13.49 12.78 -22.24
N ASP A 191 13.07 12.06 -21.19
CA ASP A 191 13.90 11.07 -20.48
C ASP A 191 12.98 10.08 -19.75
N SER A 192 13.10 8.80 -20.04
CA SER A 192 12.30 7.75 -19.39
C SER A 192 12.83 7.35 -18.00
N ALA A 193 13.96 7.90 -17.58
CA ALA A 193 14.62 7.58 -16.32
C ALA A 193 14.96 8.82 -15.48
N ALA A 194 14.20 9.90 -15.63
CA ALA A 194 14.39 11.12 -14.86
C ALA A 194 14.21 10.89 -13.36
N ARG A 195 14.76 11.80 -12.56
CA ARG A 195 14.54 11.88 -11.11
C ARG A 195 13.97 13.24 -10.72
N PHE A 196 13.23 13.26 -9.65
CA PHE A 196 12.80 14.50 -8.98
C PHE A 196 13.77 14.80 -7.83
N ALA A 197 14.26 16.01 -7.72
CA ALA A 197 15.25 16.42 -6.73
C ALA A 197 14.78 17.65 -5.94
N ILE A 198 15.15 17.69 -4.66
CA ILE A 198 14.98 18.84 -3.76
C ILE A 198 16.35 19.16 -3.18
N SER A 199 16.84 20.39 -3.36
CA SER A 199 18.20 20.76 -2.94
C SER A 199 18.31 22.15 -2.37
N ILE A 200 19.40 22.36 -1.59
CA ILE A 200 19.83 23.64 -1.03
C ILE A 200 21.27 23.93 -1.49
N ASP A 201 21.61 25.19 -1.64
CA ASP A 201 22.89 25.66 -2.22
C ASP A 201 23.70 26.59 -1.29
N ARG A 202 23.23 26.77 -0.04
CA ARG A 202 23.88 27.58 0.99
C ARG A 202 23.89 26.86 2.33
N PRO A 203 24.81 27.23 3.23
CA PRO A 203 24.81 26.70 4.60
C PRO A 203 23.47 26.95 5.30
N GLY A 204 23.03 25.93 6.02
CA GLY A 204 21.77 25.94 6.80
C GLY A 204 21.10 24.57 6.76
N SER A 205 19.90 24.53 7.32
CA SER A 205 19.13 23.30 7.50
C SER A 205 17.70 23.48 7.02
N VAL A 206 17.19 22.53 6.25
CA VAL A 206 15.79 22.50 5.77
C VAL A 206 15.18 21.16 6.12
N ALA A 207 14.03 21.18 6.78
CA ALA A 207 13.19 20.00 6.96
C ALA A 207 12.21 19.90 5.79
N VAL A 208 12.07 18.69 5.26
CA VAL A 208 11.22 18.32 4.11
C VAL A 208 10.26 17.25 4.55
N ASP A 209 9.00 17.40 4.19
CA ASP A 209 7.96 16.42 4.44
C ASP A 209 6.89 16.45 3.33
N MET A 210 6.05 15.44 3.26
CA MET A 210 4.89 15.29 2.38
C MET A 210 5.09 15.91 0.99
N VAL A 211 5.81 15.20 0.14
CA VAL A 211 6.13 15.62 -1.23
C VAL A 211 5.16 14.98 -2.21
N THR A 212 4.58 15.77 -3.08
CA THR A 212 3.76 15.28 -4.19
C THR A 212 4.28 15.82 -5.51
N LEU A 213 4.23 15.00 -6.55
CA LEU A 213 4.52 15.36 -7.93
C LEU A 213 3.56 14.60 -8.84
N MET A 214 2.73 15.32 -9.58
CA MET A 214 1.72 14.75 -10.47
C MET A 214 1.84 15.37 -11.85
N PRO A 215 1.67 14.61 -12.94
CA PRO A 215 1.55 15.20 -14.26
C PRO A 215 0.34 16.13 -14.30
N THR A 216 0.36 17.09 -15.22
CA THR A 216 -0.74 18.05 -15.40
C THR A 216 -1.52 17.79 -16.68
N GLY A 217 -2.61 18.54 -16.85
CA GLY A 217 -3.40 18.55 -18.07
C GLY A 217 -4.09 17.22 -18.35
N ASP A 218 -3.93 16.77 -19.59
CA ASP A 218 -4.60 15.59 -20.10
C ASP A 218 -3.99 14.24 -19.65
N LYS A 219 -2.92 14.27 -18.89
CA LYS A 219 -2.29 13.07 -18.30
C LYS A 219 -3.03 12.53 -17.08
N LEU A 220 -3.86 13.35 -16.46
CA LEU A 220 -4.72 12.94 -15.35
C LEU A 220 -6.07 12.46 -15.86
N PHE A 221 -6.57 11.37 -15.29
CA PHE A 221 -7.88 10.82 -15.61
C PHE A 221 -8.98 11.70 -14.99
N HIS A 222 -9.67 12.48 -15.83
CA HIS A 222 -10.73 13.40 -15.42
C HIS A 222 -10.34 14.36 -14.26
N GLY A 223 -9.06 14.73 -14.19
CA GLY A 223 -8.54 15.59 -13.11
C GLY A 223 -8.34 14.89 -11.76
N LEU A 224 -8.59 13.60 -11.67
CA LEU A 224 -8.27 12.79 -10.48
C LEU A 224 -6.76 12.60 -10.36
N PRO A 225 -6.21 12.38 -9.15
CA PRO A 225 -4.79 12.11 -8.95
C PRO A 225 -4.41 10.69 -9.41
N MET A 226 -4.66 10.41 -10.66
CA MET A 226 -4.52 9.11 -11.30
C MET A 226 -4.12 9.28 -12.76
N ARG A 227 -3.22 8.44 -13.24
CA ARG A 227 -2.80 8.41 -14.63
C ARG A 227 -3.96 8.03 -15.55
N ARG A 228 -4.18 8.85 -16.57
CA ARG A 228 -5.21 8.61 -17.59
C ARG A 228 -4.97 7.30 -18.35
N ASP A 229 -3.75 7.04 -18.80
CA ASP A 229 -3.42 5.87 -19.61
C ASP A 229 -3.71 4.55 -18.87
N ILE A 230 -3.51 4.50 -17.55
CA ILE A 230 -3.85 3.33 -16.73
C ILE A 230 -5.37 3.17 -16.63
N ALA A 231 -6.10 4.24 -16.31
CA ALA A 231 -7.55 4.17 -16.18
C ALA A 231 -8.24 3.83 -17.51
N GLU A 232 -7.75 4.40 -18.63
CA GLU A 232 -8.25 4.08 -19.99
C GLU A 232 -7.90 2.65 -20.41
N ALA A 233 -6.73 2.11 -20.04
CA ALA A 233 -6.38 0.72 -20.26
C ALA A 233 -7.33 -0.22 -19.51
N MET A 234 -7.65 0.08 -18.25
CA MET A 234 -8.63 -0.69 -17.47
C MET A 234 -10.02 -0.68 -18.15
N GLN A 235 -10.45 0.47 -18.66
CA GLN A 235 -11.69 0.55 -19.44
C GLN A 235 -11.60 -0.25 -20.76
N GLY A 236 -10.45 -0.17 -21.44
CA GLY A 236 -10.18 -0.89 -22.70
C GLY A 236 -10.22 -2.41 -22.57
N GLU A 237 -9.82 -2.94 -21.41
CA GLU A 237 -9.95 -4.36 -21.05
C GLU A 237 -11.41 -4.76 -20.76
N GLY A 238 -12.35 -3.84 -20.79
CA GLY A 238 -13.77 -4.11 -20.57
C GLY A 238 -14.13 -4.28 -19.10
N LEU A 239 -13.35 -3.76 -18.16
CA LEU A 239 -13.71 -3.78 -16.75
C LEU A 239 -15.02 -3.02 -16.52
N THR A 240 -15.89 -3.62 -15.72
CA THR A 240 -17.17 -3.04 -15.29
C THR A 240 -17.32 -3.01 -13.77
N PHE A 241 -16.44 -3.72 -13.10
CA PHE A 241 -16.46 -3.90 -11.65
C PHE A 241 -15.02 -3.83 -11.13
N LEU A 242 -14.80 -3.09 -10.05
CA LEU A 242 -13.48 -2.93 -9.46
C LEU A 242 -13.57 -3.06 -7.93
N ARG A 243 -12.65 -3.84 -7.35
CA ARG A 243 -12.53 -4.00 -5.91
C ARG A 243 -11.32 -3.25 -5.38
N TYR A 244 -11.50 -2.54 -4.27
CA TYR A 244 -10.44 -1.96 -3.44
C TYR A 244 -10.40 -2.67 -2.09
N GLY A 245 -9.25 -3.22 -1.75
CA GLY A 245 -9.12 -4.01 -0.52
C GLY A 245 -7.84 -4.84 -0.51
N GLY A 246 -7.96 -6.10 -0.14
CA GLY A 246 -6.86 -7.03 0.04
C GLY A 246 -6.28 -6.96 1.45
N THR A 247 -5.15 -7.64 1.70
CA THR A 247 -4.58 -7.82 3.03
C THR A 247 -4.26 -6.51 3.76
N MET A 248 -4.14 -5.39 3.06
CA MET A 248 -3.91 -4.10 3.69
C MET A 248 -5.04 -3.67 4.62
N ILE A 249 -6.27 -4.13 4.40
CA ILE A 249 -7.41 -3.76 5.27
C ILE A 249 -7.33 -4.40 6.64
N ASN A 250 -6.58 -5.50 6.79
CA ASN A 250 -6.37 -6.16 8.07
C ASN A 250 -5.42 -5.39 9.00
N ALA A 251 -4.76 -4.32 8.50
CA ALA A 251 -3.95 -3.46 9.36
C ALA A 251 -4.81 -2.75 10.42
N PRO A 252 -4.40 -2.75 11.70
CA PRO A 252 -5.21 -2.18 12.79
C PRO A 252 -5.57 -0.70 12.60
N GLU A 253 -4.76 0.03 11.83
CA GLU A 253 -4.93 1.46 11.58
C GLU A 253 -5.64 1.78 10.26
N TYR A 254 -5.99 0.76 9.46
CA TYR A 254 -6.82 0.94 8.27
C TYR A 254 -8.24 1.26 8.69
N ARG A 255 -8.63 2.54 8.60
CA ARG A 255 -9.91 3.07 9.05
C ARG A 255 -10.46 4.08 8.07
N PHE A 256 -11.77 4.00 7.80
CA PHE A 256 -12.47 4.87 6.86
C PHE A 256 -12.22 6.37 7.13
N LYS A 257 -12.40 6.82 8.36
CA LYS A 257 -12.24 8.24 8.74
C LYS A 257 -10.85 8.81 8.50
N LYS A 258 -9.84 7.94 8.33
CA LYS A 258 -8.46 8.33 7.98
C LYS A 258 -8.22 8.45 6.47
N MET A 259 -9.21 8.14 5.63
CA MET A 259 -9.08 8.05 4.17
C MET A 259 -9.88 9.08 3.39
N ILE A 260 -10.49 10.03 4.08
CA ILE A 260 -11.32 11.08 3.48
C ILE A 260 -10.74 12.47 3.77
N GLY A 261 -11.20 13.49 3.02
CA GLY A 261 -10.76 14.86 3.18
C GLY A 261 -9.37 15.15 2.59
N ASP A 262 -8.70 16.17 3.11
CA ASP A 262 -7.40 16.64 2.62
C ASP A 262 -6.32 15.54 2.69
N ARG A 263 -5.84 15.09 1.52
CA ARG A 263 -4.85 14.01 1.39
C ARG A 263 -3.57 14.27 2.16
N ASP A 264 -3.14 15.52 2.24
CA ASP A 264 -1.91 15.88 2.93
C ASP A 264 -2.01 15.77 4.45
N ARG A 265 -3.23 15.71 4.95
CA ARG A 265 -3.57 15.61 6.37
C ARG A 265 -4.04 14.23 6.80
N ARG A 266 -4.26 13.32 5.87
CA ARG A 266 -4.69 11.94 6.19
C ARG A 266 -3.58 11.24 6.96
N PRO A 267 -3.83 10.71 8.16
CA PRO A 267 -2.78 10.06 8.95
C PRO A 267 -2.25 8.81 8.23
N PRO A 268 -0.94 8.58 8.22
CA PRO A 268 -0.36 7.37 7.68
C PRO A 268 -0.69 6.17 8.58
N TYR A 269 -0.52 4.96 8.05
CA TYR A 269 -0.67 3.73 8.82
C TYR A 269 0.40 2.70 8.45
N HIS A 270 0.67 1.76 9.37
CA HIS A 270 1.49 0.59 9.10
C HIS A 270 0.71 -0.40 8.25
N GLY A 271 1.16 -0.59 7.02
CA GLY A 271 0.53 -1.51 6.08
C GLY A 271 1.18 -2.89 6.09
N HIS A 272 0.48 -3.88 5.53
CA HIS A 272 1.01 -5.23 5.38
C HIS A 272 2.10 -5.29 4.29
N TRP A 273 1.85 -4.69 3.14
CA TRP A 273 2.76 -4.73 1.98
C TRP A 273 3.85 -3.69 2.03
N ASN A 274 3.55 -2.53 2.60
CA ASN A 274 4.48 -1.45 2.78
C ASN A 274 4.49 -1.07 4.25
N ARG A 275 5.69 -0.81 4.79
CA ARG A 275 5.85 -0.40 6.19
C ARG A 275 4.96 0.80 6.52
N TRP A 276 4.87 1.76 5.60
CA TRP A 276 4.03 2.93 5.74
C TRP A 276 3.16 3.15 4.51
N SER A 277 1.90 3.46 4.71
CA SER A 277 0.97 3.98 3.72
C SER A 277 0.56 5.38 4.14
N THR A 278 0.51 6.30 3.19
CA THR A 278 0.17 7.71 3.45
C THR A 278 -1.33 8.00 3.46
N ASN A 279 -2.18 7.03 3.12
CA ASN A 279 -3.59 7.27 2.78
C ASN A 279 -3.80 8.28 1.64
N GLY A 280 -2.77 8.55 0.85
CA GLY A 280 -2.83 9.46 -0.30
C GLY A 280 -3.82 9.01 -1.40
N PHE A 281 -4.17 7.73 -1.41
CA PHE A 281 -5.29 7.16 -2.14
C PHE A 281 -6.13 6.33 -1.17
N GLY A 282 -7.36 6.72 -0.94
CA GLY A 282 -8.27 6.08 0.01
C GLY A 282 -9.60 5.69 -0.64
N ILE A 283 -10.58 5.32 0.18
CA ILE A 283 -11.91 4.88 -0.28
C ILE A 283 -12.59 5.99 -1.10
N GLU A 284 -12.49 7.25 -0.66
CA GLU A 284 -13.06 8.39 -1.40
C GLU A 284 -12.49 8.52 -2.81
N ASP A 285 -11.16 8.40 -2.94
CA ASP A 285 -10.48 8.47 -4.24
C ASP A 285 -10.86 7.28 -5.14
N PHE A 286 -11.02 6.10 -4.54
CA PHE A 286 -11.42 4.89 -5.23
C PHE A 286 -12.84 4.98 -5.81
N VAL A 287 -13.81 5.43 -5.01
CA VAL A 287 -15.20 5.54 -5.49
C VAL A 287 -15.33 6.65 -6.54
N ALA A 288 -14.59 7.74 -6.41
CA ALA A 288 -14.52 8.79 -7.42
C ALA A 288 -13.93 8.27 -8.75
N LEU A 289 -12.89 7.44 -8.70
CA LEU A 289 -12.38 6.76 -9.88
C LEU A 289 -13.45 5.89 -10.53
N CYS A 290 -14.09 5.03 -9.75
CA CYS A 290 -15.12 4.12 -10.27
C CYS A 290 -16.25 4.88 -10.95
N GLU A 291 -16.72 5.98 -10.35
CA GLU A 291 -17.75 6.84 -10.94
C GLU A 291 -17.31 7.40 -12.30
N LYS A 292 -16.10 7.97 -12.40
CA LYS A 292 -15.58 8.54 -13.64
C LYS A 292 -15.26 7.51 -14.71
N ALA A 293 -14.84 6.32 -14.31
CA ALA A 293 -14.51 5.23 -15.22
C ALA A 293 -15.73 4.40 -15.63
N GLY A 294 -16.87 4.54 -14.95
CA GLY A 294 -18.06 3.73 -15.19
C GLY A 294 -17.95 2.32 -14.57
N PHE A 295 -17.11 2.14 -13.55
CA PHE A 295 -16.99 0.87 -12.84
C PHE A 295 -17.95 0.82 -11.64
N THR A 296 -18.48 -0.36 -11.36
CA THR A 296 -19.19 -0.63 -10.12
C THR A 296 -18.16 -0.80 -9.00
N PRO A 297 -18.17 0.04 -7.95
CA PRO A 297 -17.21 -0.07 -6.87
C PRO A 297 -17.60 -1.17 -5.89
N ALA A 298 -16.62 -1.95 -5.46
CA ALA A 298 -16.68 -2.79 -4.27
C ALA A 298 -15.44 -2.52 -3.42
N PHE A 299 -15.57 -2.50 -2.11
CA PHE A 299 -14.42 -2.40 -1.23
C PHE A 299 -14.62 -3.21 0.04
N ALA A 300 -13.52 -3.53 0.69
CA ALA A 300 -13.53 -4.24 1.95
C ALA A 300 -13.19 -3.30 3.10
N ILE A 301 -13.79 -3.56 4.25
CA ILE A 301 -13.55 -2.83 5.50
C ILE A 301 -12.89 -3.76 6.53
N ASN A 302 -12.10 -3.18 7.43
CA ASN A 302 -11.53 -3.93 8.53
C ASN A 302 -12.64 -4.45 9.46
N ILE A 303 -12.58 -5.71 9.87
CA ILE A 303 -13.59 -6.30 10.77
C ILE A 303 -13.62 -5.62 12.15
N GLU A 304 -12.50 -5.01 12.55
CA GLU A 304 -12.38 -4.28 13.83
C GLU A 304 -12.76 -2.79 13.69
N GLU A 305 -13.34 -2.36 12.57
CA GLU A 305 -13.96 -1.03 12.47
C GLU A 305 -15.13 -0.93 13.46
N SER A 306 -15.32 0.23 14.10
CA SER A 306 -16.48 0.37 14.99
C SER A 306 -17.79 0.36 14.21
N PRO A 307 -18.88 -0.22 14.75
CA PRO A 307 -20.19 -0.16 14.10
C PRO A 307 -20.65 1.28 13.82
N GLU A 308 -20.29 2.21 14.69
CA GLU A 308 -20.58 3.64 14.51
C GLU A 308 -19.83 4.22 13.31
N ASP A 309 -18.50 3.97 13.21
CA ASP A 309 -17.71 4.45 12.09
C ASP A 309 -18.14 3.82 10.75
N VAL A 310 -18.62 2.57 10.77
CA VAL A 310 -19.19 1.92 9.58
C VAL A 310 -20.54 2.54 9.20
N ALA A 311 -21.40 2.86 10.16
CA ALA A 311 -22.64 3.58 9.89
C ALA A 311 -22.37 4.96 9.30
N ASP A 312 -21.40 5.70 9.85
CA ASP A 312 -20.93 7.00 9.33
C ASP A 312 -20.39 6.88 7.90
N MET A 313 -19.64 5.82 7.62
CA MET A 313 -19.12 5.53 6.28
C MET A 313 -20.26 5.32 5.26
N ILE A 314 -21.28 4.54 5.61
CA ILE A 314 -22.42 4.31 4.71
C ILE A 314 -23.18 5.63 4.48
N GLU A 315 -23.34 6.44 5.51
CA GLU A 315 -23.97 7.75 5.38
C GLU A 315 -23.12 8.71 4.52
N TYR A 316 -21.77 8.68 4.69
CA TYR A 316 -20.85 9.43 3.83
C TYR A 316 -20.99 9.03 2.37
N LEU A 317 -21.04 7.74 2.07
CA LEU A 317 -21.06 7.23 0.71
C LEU A 317 -22.44 7.35 0.03
N ASN A 318 -23.51 7.07 0.77
CA ASN A 318 -24.85 6.89 0.22
C ASN A 318 -25.89 7.88 0.78
N GLY A 319 -25.59 8.58 1.89
CA GLY A 319 -26.51 9.53 2.51
C GLY A 319 -26.73 10.80 1.70
N SER A 320 -27.87 11.47 1.91
CA SER A 320 -28.12 12.79 1.33
C SER A 320 -27.29 13.87 2.03
N THR A 321 -27.19 15.04 1.40
CA THR A 321 -26.50 16.21 1.98
C THR A 321 -27.19 16.80 3.21
N GLU A 322 -28.38 16.29 3.57
CA GLU A 322 -29.08 16.70 4.79
C GLU A 322 -28.57 15.94 6.02
N THR A 323 -27.82 14.85 5.82
CA THR A 323 -27.20 14.09 6.89
C THR A 323 -25.80 14.65 7.21
N GLU A 324 -25.29 14.36 8.42
CA GLU A 324 -23.98 14.88 8.85
C GLU A 324 -22.85 14.45 7.91
N TRP A 325 -22.74 13.16 7.62
CA TRP A 325 -21.66 12.62 6.78
C TRP A 325 -21.89 12.86 5.29
N GLY A 326 -23.14 12.93 4.83
CA GLY A 326 -23.45 13.37 3.48
C GLY A 326 -23.10 14.84 3.23
N ALA A 327 -23.31 15.72 4.24
CA ALA A 327 -22.85 17.11 4.19
C ALA A 327 -21.32 17.20 4.16
N MET A 328 -20.60 16.34 4.91
CA MET A 328 -19.14 16.26 4.88
C MET A 328 -18.63 15.81 3.50
N ARG A 329 -19.24 14.81 2.87
CA ARG A 329 -18.92 14.42 1.48
C ARG A 329 -19.08 15.62 0.53
N ALA A 330 -20.17 16.36 0.66
CA ALA A 330 -20.41 17.55 -0.16
C ALA A 330 -19.33 18.63 0.08
N ALA A 331 -18.93 18.84 1.33
CA ALA A 331 -17.83 19.76 1.67
C ALA A 331 -16.48 19.31 1.11
N ASN A 332 -16.26 18.00 0.98
CA ASN A 332 -15.10 17.40 0.32
C ASN A 332 -15.19 17.45 -1.22
N GLY A 333 -16.25 18.03 -1.80
CA GLY A 333 -16.37 18.30 -3.24
C GLY A 333 -17.32 17.36 -4.00
N HIS A 334 -18.02 16.45 -3.34
CA HIS A 334 -18.94 15.53 -4.00
C HIS A 334 -20.34 15.56 -3.34
N PRO A 335 -21.26 16.44 -3.77
CA PRO A 335 -22.58 16.56 -3.14
C PRO A 335 -23.49 15.35 -3.38
N GLU A 336 -23.40 14.69 -4.53
CA GLU A 336 -24.23 13.54 -4.86
C GLU A 336 -23.77 12.26 -4.13
N PRO A 337 -24.67 11.37 -3.71
CA PRO A 337 -24.30 10.05 -3.19
C PRO A 337 -23.54 9.21 -4.24
N TYR A 338 -22.52 8.50 -3.82
CA TYR A 338 -21.79 7.55 -4.68
C TYR A 338 -22.60 6.29 -5.01
N GLY A 339 -23.58 5.94 -4.18
CA GLY A 339 -24.43 4.78 -4.42
C GLY A 339 -23.68 3.44 -4.33
N VAL A 340 -22.74 3.33 -3.41
CA VAL A 340 -21.94 2.11 -3.21
C VAL A 340 -22.84 0.98 -2.73
N ARG A 341 -22.71 -0.19 -3.38
CA ARG A 341 -23.60 -1.33 -3.13
C ARG A 341 -22.91 -2.59 -2.65
N TYR A 342 -21.59 -2.71 -2.79
CA TYR A 342 -20.86 -3.93 -2.48
C TYR A 342 -19.79 -3.65 -1.44
N ILE A 343 -19.92 -4.29 -0.27
CA ILE A 343 -18.98 -4.13 0.85
C ILE A 343 -18.57 -5.49 1.38
N GLY A 344 -17.27 -5.78 1.32
CA GLY A 344 -16.67 -6.92 1.97
C GLY A 344 -16.41 -6.62 3.44
N ILE A 345 -16.83 -7.50 4.32
CA ILE A 345 -16.53 -7.40 5.75
C ILE A 345 -15.30 -8.25 6.04
N GLY A 346 -14.14 -7.59 6.11
CA GLY A 346 -12.85 -8.24 6.24
C GLY A 346 -12.17 -8.54 4.90
N ASN A 347 -11.05 -9.26 4.95
CA ASN A 347 -10.32 -9.83 3.83
C ASN A 347 -9.56 -11.07 4.28
N GLU A 348 -9.82 -12.22 3.62
CA GLU A 348 -9.15 -13.49 3.94
C GLU A 348 -9.18 -13.84 5.43
N GLU A 349 -10.31 -13.53 6.07
CA GLU A 349 -10.41 -13.69 7.51
C GLU A 349 -10.18 -15.15 7.93
N VAL A 350 -9.47 -15.33 9.02
CA VAL A 350 -9.05 -16.65 9.55
C VAL A 350 -7.99 -17.38 8.70
N LEU A 351 -7.51 -16.84 7.56
CA LEU A 351 -6.49 -17.49 6.75
C LEU A 351 -5.22 -17.82 7.55
N PHE A 352 -4.68 -16.84 8.27
CA PHE A 352 -3.40 -16.94 8.99
C PHE A 352 -3.53 -17.46 10.42
N HIS A 353 -4.75 -17.67 10.92
CA HIS A 353 -5.01 -18.11 12.30
C HIS A 353 -5.26 -19.62 12.39
N GLY A 354 -5.05 -20.37 11.31
CA GLY A 354 -5.38 -21.79 11.23
C GLY A 354 -6.90 -22.02 11.18
N ASP A 355 -7.32 -23.27 11.44
CA ASP A 355 -8.74 -23.66 11.41
C ASP A 355 -9.33 -23.67 12.82
N ARG A 356 -9.18 -22.58 13.56
CA ARG A 356 -9.61 -22.44 14.95
C ARG A 356 -11.04 -21.94 15.02
N ALA A 357 -11.90 -22.67 15.75
CA ALA A 357 -13.33 -22.34 15.87
C ALA A 357 -13.59 -20.97 16.52
N ASP A 358 -12.78 -20.57 17.51
CA ASP A 358 -12.88 -19.28 18.17
C ASP A 358 -12.62 -18.08 17.26
N GLU A 359 -11.73 -18.22 16.27
CA GLU A 359 -11.48 -17.18 15.27
C GLU A 359 -12.70 -17.01 14.33
N TYR A 360 -13.32 -18.13 13.93
CA TYR A 360 -14.56 -18.04 13.15
C TYR A 360 -15.72 -17.47 13.95
N ASP A 361 -15.80 -17.77 15.26
CA ASP A 361 -16.82 -17.20 16.14
C ASP A 361 -16.65 -15.69 16.28
N HIS A 362 -15.43 -15.23 16.46
CA HIS A 362 -15.11 -13.80 16.47
C HIS A 362 -15.50 -13.12 15.16
N TYR A 363 -15.10 -13.71 14.01
CA TYR A 363 -15.48 -13.17 12.71
C TYR A 363 -16.99 -13.05 12.54
N VAL A 364 -17.75 -14.09 12.89
CA VAL A 364 -19.22 -14.09 12.78
C VAL A 364 -19.85 -13.01 13.69
N GLU A 365 -19.32 -12.86 14.91
CA GLU A 365 -19.77 -11.79 15.82
C GLU A 365 -19.54 -10.42 15.20
N ARG A 366 -18.31 -10.15 14.72
CA ARG A 366 -17.95 -8.90 14.09
C ARG A 366 -18.79 -8.62 12.83
N PHE A 367 -18.95 -9.62 11.96
CA PHE A 367 -19.79 -9.51 10.78
C PHE A 367 -21.21 -9.06 11.14
N ASN A 368 -21.84 -9.68 12.14
CA ASN A 368 -23.19 -9.34 12.55
C ASN A 368 -23.31 -7.91 13.08
N LEU A 369 -22.35 -7.46 13.88
CA LEU A 369 -22.32 -6.07 14.39
C LEU A 369 -22.24 -5.06 13.25
N LEU A 370 -21.34 -5.31 12.26
CA LEU A 370 -21.16 -4.42 11.13
C LEU A 370 -22.34 -4.53 10.13
N TYR A 371 -22.94 -5.72 9.97
CA TYR A 371 -24.16 -5.90 9.21
C TYR A 371 -25.30 -5.00 9.73
N ASP A 372 -25.57 -5.01 11.03
CA ASP A 372 -26.62 -4.22 11.63
C ASP A 372 -26.36 -2.71 11.42
N ALA A 373 -25.12 -2.27 11.58
CA ALA A 373 -24.71 -0.89 11.33
C ALA A 373 -24.94 -0.45 9.88
N ILE A 374 -24.50 -1.25 8.91
CA ILE A 374 -24.66 -0.97 7.48
C ILE A 374 -26.14 -0.93 7.10
N LYS A 375 -26.89 -1.96 7.48
CA LYS A 375 -28.31 -2.09 7.11
C LYS A 375 -29.21 -1.05 7.78
N SER A 376 -28.79 -0.49 8.93
CA SER A 376 -29.50 0.61 9.57
C SER A 376 -29.46 1.90 8.75
N LYS A 377 -28.42 2.11 7.96
CA LYS A 377 -28.23 3.30 7.12
C LYS A 377 -28.68 3.09 5.67
N ASP A 378 -28.33 1.96 5.08
CA ASP A 378 -28.74 1.61 3.73
C ASP A 378 -29.00 0.10 3.58
N PRO A 379 -30.28 -0.33 3.64
CA PRO A 379 -30.64 -1.73 3.47
C PRO A 379 -30.29 -2.33 2.09
N SER A 380 -30.03 -1.49 1.09
CA SER A 380 -29.75 -1.93 -0.28
C SER A 380 -28.30 -2.40 -0.50
N VAL A 381 -27.38 -2.11 0.44
CA VAL A 381 -25.99 -2.55 0.38
C VAL A 381 -25.92 -4.07 0.46
N MET A 382 -25.22 -4.68 -0.46
CA MET A 382 -24.93 -6.12 -0.51
C MET A 382 -23.62 -6.41 0.23
N LEU A 383 -23.62 -7.46 1.07
CA LEU A 383 -22.49 -7.78 1.91
C LEU A 383 -21.79 -9.05 1.47
N VAL A 384 -20.48 -9.00 1.53
CA VAL A 384 -19.59 -10.09 1.12
C VAL A 384 -18.96 -10.70 2.37
N ASN A 385 -19.19 -11.99 2.59
CA ASN A 385 -18.50 -12.80 3.59
C ASN A 385 -17.10 -13.14 3.06
N THR A 386 -16.08 -12.82 3.81
CA THR A 386 -14.67 -12.96 3.45
C THR A 386 -13.94 -13.99 4.30
N ALA A 387 -14.65 -14.81 5.07
CA ALA A 387 -14.05 -15.93 5.76
C ALA A 387 -13.37 -16.86 4.75
N TRP A 388 -12.07 -17.17 5.01
CA TRP A 388 -11.28 -17.99 4.11
C TRP A 388 -11.93 -19.34 3.84
N TRP A 389 -12.13 -19.64 2.57
CA TRP A 389 -12.78 -20.87 2.15
C TRP A 389 -11.93 -22.12 2.45
N ARG A 390 -12.44 -23.00 3.32
CA ARG A 390 -11.86 -24.31 3.69
C ARG A 390 -12.94 -25.37 3.65
N PRO A 391 -13.24 -25.95 2.47
CA PRO A 391 -14.39 -26.82 2.28
C PRO A 391 -14.42 -28.06 3.18
N ASP A 392 -13.26 -28.49 3.70
CA ASP A 392 -13.16 -29.66 4.57
C ASP A 392 -13.20 -29.32 6.06
N SER A 393 -13.33 -28.03 6.41
CA SER A 393 -13.47 -27.56 7.79
C SER A 393 -14.93 -27.61 8.25
N PRO A 394 -15.20 -28.16 9.45
CA PRO A 394 -16.54 -28.11 10.03
C PRO A 394 -16.98 -26.67 10.39
N ASN A 395 -16.03 -25.75 10.53
CA ASN A 395 -16.31 -24.36 10.86
C ASN A 395 -16.98 -23.60 9.70
N ILE A 396 -16.75 -24.01 8.46
CA ILE A 396 -17.31 -23.36 7.27
C ILE A 396 -18.83 -23.47 7.22
N GLU A 397 -19.42 -24.66 7.51
CA GLU A 397 -20.87 -24.81 7.64
C GLU A 397 -21.43 -23.92 8.75
N LYS A 398 -20.73 -23.82 9.88
CA LYS A 398 -21.13 -22.96 11.01
C LYS A 398 -21.20 -21.50 10.58
N VAL A 399 -20.15 -20.98 9.90
CA VAL A 399 -20.14 -19.62 9.35
C VAL A 399 -21.27 -19.43 8.35
N PHE A 400 -21.45 -20.37 7.41
CA PHE A 400 -22.55 -20.30 6.45
C PHE A 400 -23.89 -20.16 7.14
N ARG A 401 -24.22 -21.05 8.09
CA ARG A 401 -25.50 -21.02 8.80
C ARG A 401 -25.72 -19.74 9.62
N ALA A 402 -24.64 -19.15 10.15
CA ALA A 402 -24.72 -17.91 10.92
C ALA A 402 -24.96 -16.68 10.05
N LEU A 403 -24.49 -16.70 8.80
CA LEU A 403 -24.52 -15.56 7.88
C LEU A 403 -25.51 -15.73 6.70
N ASP A 404 -26.13 -16.89 6.53
CA ASP A 404 -27.12 -17.11 5.47
C ASP A 404 -28.35 -16.21 5.70
N GLY A 405 -28.72 -15.47 4.67
CA GLY A 405 -29.74 -14.41 4.72
C GLY A 405 -29.23 -13.05 5.16
N LYS A 406 -27.94 -12.92 5.54
CA LYS A 406 -27.25 -11.65 5.85
C LYS A 406 -26.17 -11.32 4.82
N ALA A 407 -25.30 -12.29 4.53
CA ALA A 407 -24.33 -12.16 3.46
C ALA A 407 -24.97 -12.51 2.11
N ASP A 408 -24.77 -11.66 1.12
CA ASP A 408 -25.24 -11.88 -0.25
C ASP A 408 -24.25 -12.75 -1.06
N TYR A 409 -22.97 -12.65 -0.72
CA TYR A 409 -21.87 -13.35 -1.37
C TYR A 409 -20.93 -13.98 -0.36
N TRP A 410 -20.29 -15.09 -0.75
CA TRP A 410 -19.09 -15.64 -0.15
C TRP A 410 -17.94 -15.46 -1.12
N ASP A 411 -16.90 -14.77 -0.69
CA ASP A 411 -15.71 -14.50 -1.46
C ASP A 411 -14.76 -15.70 -1.44
N TYR A 412 -14.33 -16.11 -2.62
CA TYR A 412 -13.33 -17.16 -2.80
C TYR A 412 -12.13 -16.59 -3.54
N HIS A 413 -10.95 -16.70 -2.97
CA HIS A 413 -9.71 -16.24 -3.58
C HIS A 413 -8.94 -17.44 -4.16
N PRO A 414 -9.07 -17.72 -5.48
CA PRO A 414 -8.30 -18.77 -6.14
C PRO A 414 -6.85 -18.34 -6.41
N TRP A 415 -6.00 -19.35 -6.59
CA TRP A 415 -4.69 -19.19 -7.20
C TRP A 415 -4.77 -19.75 -8.63
N ALA A 416 -4.50 -18.91 -9.62
CA ALA A 416 -4.65 -19.21 -11.03
C ALA A 416 -3.31 -19.09 -11.78
N ASP A 417 -2.32 -19.88 -11.34
CA ASP A 417 -0.94 -19.85 -11.79
C ASP A 417 -0.63 -20.76 -12.98
N ALA A 418 -1.64 -21.48 -13.51
CA ALA A 418 -1.48 -22.42 -14.60
C ALA A 418 -2.62 -22.34 -15.64
N LEU A 419 -2.37 -22.78 -16.85
CA LEU A 419 -3.38 -22.83 -17.92
C LEU A 419 -4.60 -23.70 -17.58
N THR A 420 -4.47 -24.62 -16.61
CA THR A 420 -5.54 -25.52 -16.14
C THR A 420 -6.36 -24.92 -15.01
N SER A 421 -5.91 -23.84 -14.39
CA SER A 421 -6.51 -23.26 -13.18
C SER A 421 -7.98 -22.88 -13.37
N GLY A 422 -8.38 -22.42 -14.54
CA GLY A 422 -9.79 -22.10 -14.81
C GLY A 422 -10.75 -23.26 -14.60
N LYS A 423 -10.35 -24.51 -14.89
CA LYS A 423 -11.18 -25.70 -14.62
C LYS A 423 -11.24 -26.03 -13.13
N GLU A 424 -10.15 -25.82 -12.42
CA GLU A 424 -10.06 -26.05 -10.97
C GLU A 424 -10.92 -25.04 -10.23
N VAL A 425 -10.83 -23.76 -10.60
CA VAL A 425 -11.68 -22.69 -10.08
C VAL A 425 -13.15 -22.95 -10.34
N GLU A 426 -13.53 -23.36 -11.58
CA GLU A 426 -14.90 -23.73 -11.88
C GLU A 426 -15.40 -24.90 -11.02
N ALA A 427 -14.59 -25.93 -10.86
CA ALA A 427 -14.93 -27.10 -10.04
C ALA A 427 -15.16 -26.71 -8.58
N GLU A 428 -14.31 -25.83 -8.01
CA GLU A 428 -14.45 -25.39 -6.64
C GLU A 428 -15.66 -24.47 -6.44
N LEU A 429 -15.97 -23.56 -7.36
CA LEU A 429 -17.18 -22.75 -7.32
C LEU A 429 -18.46 -23.63 -7.40
N ARG A 430 -18.45 -24.69 -8.18
CA ARG A 430 -19.53 -25.67 -8.21
C ARG A 430 -19.66 -26.40 -6.90
N ARG A 431 -18.54 -26.84 -6.30
CA ARG A 431 -18.49 -27.46 -4.98
C ARG A 431 -19.07 -26.53 -3.90
N MET A 432 -18.63 -25.27 -3.84
CA MET A 432 -19.17 -24.25 -2.92
C MET A 432 -20.70 -24.15 -3.04
N ARG A 433 -21.18 -23.94 -4.26
CA ARG A 433 -22.62 -23.82 -4.53
C ARG A 433 -23.38 -25.07 -4.07
N ASP A 434 -22.88 -26.26 -4.40
CA ASP A 434 -23.53 -27.52 -4.06
C ASP A 434 -23.55 -27.76 -2.54
N MET A 435 -22.49 -27.34 -1.83
CA MET A 435 -22.44 -27.35 -0.37
C MET A 435 -23.47 -26.36 0.23
N PHE A 436 -23.54 -25.14 -0.28
CA PHE A 436 -24.53 -24.15 0.18
C PHE A 436 -25.97 -24.65 0.02
N LEU A 437 -26.28 -25.20 -1.15
CA LEU A 437 -27.62 -25.78 -1.41
C LEU A 437 -27.88 -27.05 -0.58
N GLY A 438 -26.83 -27.80 -0.25
CA GLY A 438 -26.93 -28.94 0.66
C GLY A 438 -27.24 -28.53 2.10
N TRP A 439 -26.64 -27.44 2.57
CA TRP A 439 -26.88 -26.91 3.91
C TRP A 439 -28.21 -26.14 4.02
N ASN A 440 -28.59 -25.40 3.00
CA ASN A 440 -29.88 -24.72 2.88
C ASN A 440 -30.32 -24.63 1.40
N PRO A 441 -31.27 -25.47 0.94
CA PRO A 441 -31.76 -25.41 -0.43
C PRO A 441 -32.42 -24.07 -0.82
N GLY A 442 -32.82 -23.28 0.18
CA GLY A 442 -33.46 -21.97 -0.03
C GLY A 442 -32.49 -20.79 0.02
N THR A 443 -31.20 -21.04 0.19
CA THR A 443 -30.20 -19.95 0.28
C THR A 443 -30.18 -19.09 -0.97
N LYS A 444 -29.94 -17.80 -0.75
CA LYS A 444 -29.68 -16.81 -1.80
C LYS A 444 -28.22 -16.39 -1.87
N MET A 445 -27.39 -16.87 -0.94
CA MET A 445 -25.95 -16.58 -0.93
C MET A 445 -25.30 -17.13 -2.20
N LYS A 446 -24.49 -16.31 -2.85
CA LYS A 446 -23.78 -16.65 -4.09
C LYS A 446 -22.30 -16.80 -3.81
N CYS A 447 -21.63 -17.58 -4.63
CA CYS A 447 -20.17 -17.60 -4.70
C CYS A 447 -19.70 -16.42 -5.55
N ALA A 448 -18.61 -15.77 -5.15
CA ALA A 448 -17.97 -14.69 -5.87
C ALA A 448 -16.44 -14.83 -5.78
N ILE A 449 -15.76 -14.25 -6.74
CA ILE A 449 -14.30 -14.05 -6.72
C ILE A 449 -14.08 -12.55 -6.77
N PHE A 450 -13.64 -11.99 -5.63
CA PHE A 450 -13.30 -10.57 -5.53
C PHE A 450 -11.78 -10.35 -5.58
N GLU A 451 -10.99 -11.41 -5.44
CA GLU A 451 -9.55 -11.39 -5.59
C GLU A 451 -9.08 -12.70 -6.25
N GLU A 452 -8.17 -12.59 -7.17
CA GLU A 452 -7.51 -13.71 -7.83
C GLU A 452 -6.02 -13.49 -7.76
N ASN A 453 -5.28 -14.54 -7.44
CA ASN A 453 -3.84 -14.54 -7.32
C ASN A 453 -3.23 -15.55 -8.30
N GLY A 454 -2.13 -15.14 -8.98
CA GLY A 454 -1.46 -15.99 -9.93
C GLY A 454 -0.09 -15.48 -10.32
#